data_6fd9bcff6c8968509e0dbd0d34055fa1
#
_entry.id   6fd9bcff6c8968509e0dbd0d34055fa1
#
_cell.length_a   1.000
_cell.length_b   1.000
_cell.length_c   1.000
_cell.angle_alpha   90.00
_cell.angle_beta   90.00
_cell.angle_gamma   90.00
#
_symmetry.space_group_name_H-M   'P 1'
#
loop_
_entity.id
_entity.type
_entity.pdbx_description
1 polymer ?
#
loop_
_entity_poly.entity_id
_entity_poly.type
_entity_poly.pdbx_seq_one_letter_code
_entity_poly.pdbx_strand_id
1 'polypeptide(L)'
;MRILLGSLVLPLFELAEAIVLGNSWRLLQQSNTAQHILKEPRRHPDLPRWPGPPSHSTSSSHEHRARAGFVALGDSYSAGIGTGTDGPENDCRQGVHAYPALIAKDFSASQGGPNSTSFQFLSCTGATTNEIRAGHAESQMDALDGSLPVDFALLSVGGNDLGFFEVMNACIFRFYNFYSGTCETALQHAQERLEGSEFDDSLYIVILELLNKVKWEKKPWFLITVTGYARFFNEQTDGCDEMSLGVWWRGPKLEKELRVRMNAMVQAVNKKIEMTVAKINSRFVKTKVLFVDYDKEFDGHRFCEPDVQEPDYGRSDTYFFLVGGPDNARNETAAGQIAQRASISPFSELVDPELCLGPARESGDWGRLALCYMAMSKAQDPTLRFASGEIQAANSMWYVPTYYGKTFHPRTLGHETIKNKVYETWRSLDL
;
A
#
# COMPACT_ATOMS: atom_id res chain seq x y z
N MET A 1 31.92 -17.81 -53.58
CA MET A 1 32.78 -16.91 -52.83
C MET A 1 31.95 -16.33 -51.70
N ARG A 2 32.01 -16.96 -50.51
CA ARG A 2 31.29 -16.56 -49.27
C ARG A 2 32.20 -15.57 -48.57
N ILE A 3 31.68 -14.39 -48.25
CA ILE A 3 32.34 -13.48 -47.31
C ILE A 3 31.36 -13.26 -46.13
N LEU A 4 31.87 -13.64 -44.97
CA LEU A 4 31.34 -13.42 -43.67
C LEU A 4 31.22 -11.91 -43.34
N LEU A 5 30.06 -11.49 -42.86
CA LEU A 5 29.95 -10.28 -42.05
C LEU A 5 29.24 -10.68 -40.74
N GLY A 6 30.05 -11.05 -39.82
CA GLY A 6 29.66 -11.26 -38.43
C GLY A 6 29.98 -10.04 -37.58
N SER A 7 29.10 -9.76 -36.66
CA SER A 7 29.36 -9.19 -35.35
C SER A 7 29.90 -7.76 -35.28
N LEU A 8 29.00 -6.80 -35.05
CA LEU A 8 29.32 -5.58 -34.26
C LEU A 8 28.00 -4.85 -33.90
N VAL A 9 27.16 -5.48 -33.08
CA VAL A 9 26.06 -4.79 -32.37
C VAL A 9 25.98 -5.36 -30.97
N LEU A 10 26.90 -4.98 -30.15
CA LEU A 10 26.90 -4.99 -28.67
C LEU A 10 28.19 -4.25 -28.27
N PRO A 11 28.19 -3.12 -27.68
CA PRO A 11 27.68 -2.78 -26.37
C PRO A 11 27.28 -1.27 -26.23
N LEU A 12 26.08 -0.90 -26.59
CA LEU A 12 25.60 0.46 -26.33
C LEU A 12 24.63 0.54 -25.16
N PHE A 13 24.05 -0.57 -24.75
CA PHE A 13 23.14 -0.62 -23.61
C PHE A 13 23.85 -0.61 -22.25
N GLU A 14 24.98 -1.28 -22.12
CA GLU A 14 25.76 -1.25 -20.87
C GLU A 14 26.41 0.11 -20.57
N LEU A 15 26.66 0.93 -21.59
CA LEU A 15 27.22 2.27 -21.39
C LEU A 15 26.16 3.29 -20.89
N ALA A 16 24.89 3.09 -21.20
CA ALA A 16 23.82 3.96 -20.73
C ALA A 16 23.51 3.73 -19.22
N GLU A 17 23.49 2.48 -18.77
CA GLU A 17 23.33 2.16 -17.36
C GLU A 17 24.55 2.61 -16.51
N ALA A 18 25.74 2.47 -17.04
CA ALA A 18 26.97 2.95 -16.37
C ALA A 18 27.00 4.48 -16.24
N ILE A 19 26.39 5.22 -17.17
CA ILE A 19 26.35 6.69 -17.13
C ILE A 19 25.32 7.19 -16.11
N VAL A 20 24.16 6.53 -15.99
CA VAL A 20 23.11 6.91 -15.00
C VAL A 20 23.60 6.57 -13.59
N LEU A 21 24.18 5.40 -13.37
CA LEU A 21 24.78 5.01 -12.09
C LEU A 21 26.02 5.84 -11.77
N GLY A 22 26.85 6.17 -12.77
CA GLY A 22 28.07 6.96 -12.59
C GLY A 22 27.80 8.41 -12.19
N ASN A 23 26.72 9.02 -12.64
CA ASN A 23 26.36 10.40 -12.26
C ASN A 23 25.81 10.46 -10.83
N SER A 24 25.02 9.48 -10.40
CA SER A 24 24.59 9.37 -9.00
C SER A 24 25.79 9.12 -8.06
N TRP A 25 26.77 8.35 -8.48
CA TRP A 25 28.02 8.14 -7.74
C TRP A 25 28.90 9.38 -7.65
N ARG A 26 28.98 10.19 -8.72
CA ARG A 26 29.76 11.45 -8.69
C ARG A 26 29.18 12.48 -7.75
N LEU A 27 27.86 12.55 -7.62
CA LEU A 27 27.20 13.44 -6.66
C LEU A 27 27.43 12.98 -5.21
N LEU A 28 27.55 11.68 -4.95
CA LEU A 28 27.88 11.14 -3.62
C LEU A 28 29.39 11.24 -3.29
N GLN A 29 30.29 11.20 -4.29
CA GLN A 29 31.74 11.33 -4.08
C GLN A 29 32.22 12.80 -3.98
N GLN A 30 31.43 13.77 -4.46
CA GLN A 30 31.77 15.18 -4.33
C GLN A 30 31.41 15.80 -2.96
N SER A 31 30.65 15.07 -2.12
CA SER A 31 30.58 15.44 -0.71
C SER A 31 31.78 14.86 0.01
N ASN A 32 32.71 15.68 0.42
CA ASN A 32 33.88 15.33 1.24
C ASN A 32 33.52 14.70 2.60
N THR A 33 32.30 14.30 2.80
CA THR A 33 31.71 13.71 4.01
C THR A 33 31.98 12.20 4.12
N ALA A 34 32.23 11.50 3.02
CA ALA A 34 32.40 10.05 3.02
C ALA A 34 33.68 9.55 3.75
N GLN A 35 34.71 10.40 3.90
CA GLN A 35 35.95 10.03 4.59
C GLN A 35 35.93 10.35 6.10
N HIS A 36 34.95 11.11 6.60
CA HIS A 36 34.84 11.43 8.02
C HIS A 36 33.95 10.46 8.83
N ILE A 37 33.28 9.53 8.17
CA ILE A 37 32.32 8.60 8.80
C ILE A 37 33.00 7.43 9.54
N LEU A 38 34.31 7.24 9.36
CA LEU A 38 35.08 6.15 10.00
C LEU A 38 35.60 6.46 11.41
N LYS A 39 35.25 7.62 12.00
CA LYS A 39 35.58 7.89 13.40
C LYS A 39 34.30 7.75 14.24
N GLU A 40 34.28 6.77 15.13
CA GLU A 40 33.22 6.61 16.13
C GLU A 40 32.88 7.96 16.80
N PRO A 41 31.64 8.42 16.73
CA PRO A 41 31.23 9.56 17.55
C PRO A 41 31.15 9.11 18.99
N ARG A 42 31.86 9.83 19.87
CA ARG A 42 31.70 9.71 21.34
C ARG A 42 30.20 9.78 21.66
N ARG A 43 29.75 8.92 22.59
CA ARG A 43 28.36 8.93 23.08
C ARG A 43 28.00 10.36 23.49
N HIS A 44 27.04 10.94 22.77
CA HIS A 44 26.44 12.20 23.15
C HIS A 44 25.42 11.90 24.25
N PRO A 45 25.46 12.55 25.42
CA PRO A 45 24.53 12.28 26.53
C PRO A 45 23.09 12.75 26.26
N ASP A 46 22.81 13.45 25.18
CA ASP A 46 21.55 14.17 24.95
C ASP A 46 20.78 13.68 23.70
N LEU A 47 20.83 12.40 23.37
CA LEU A 47 19.97 11.85 22.34
C LEU A 47 18.54 11.73 22.93
N PRO A 48 17.51 12.35 22.30
CA PRO A 48 16.15 12.16 22.74
C PRO A 48 15.79 10.66 22.64
N ARG A 49 15.45 10.05 23.77
CA ARG A 49 14.84 8.72 23.74
C ARG A 49 13.52 8.82 22.99
N TRP A 50 13.33 7.93 22.03
CA TRP A 50 12.04 7.73 21.42
C TRP A 50 10.97 7.57 22.51
N PRO A 51 9.85 8.28 22.44
CA PRO A 51 8.73 7.98 23.31
C PRO A 51 8.19 6.62 22.90
N GLY A 52 8.52 5.59 23.66
CA GLY A 52 7.83 4.30 23.59
C GLY A 52 6.33 4.49 23.89
N PRO A 53 5.49 3.50 23.61
CA PRO A 53 4.09 3.56 23.98
C PRO A 53 3.97 3.91 25.46
N PRO A 54 2.97 4.68 25.89
CA PRO A 54 2.90 5.29 27.21
C PRO A 54 3.01 4.24 28.30
N SER A 55 4.15 4.18 28.99
CA SER A 55 4.26 3.56 30.29
C SER A 55 3.86 4.62 31.33
N HIS A 56 2.87 4.31 32.16
CA HIS A 56 2.45 5.18 33.28
C HIS A 56 3.61 5.36 34.26
N SER A 57 4.32 6.46 34.15
CA SER A 57 5.19 6.95 35.21
C SER A 57 5.16 8.47 35.28
N THR A 58 4.65 8.99 36.36
CA THR A 58 4.60 10.39 36.72
C THR A 58 5.99 10.88 37.15
N SER A 59 6.57 11.85 36.44
CA SER A 59 7.50 12.82 37.02
C SER A 59 7.57 14.09 36.18
N SER A 60 7.34 15.22 36.82
CA SER A 60 7.30 16.57 36.27
C SER A 60 8.70 17.13 36.03
N SER A 61 9.03 17.48 34.79
CA SER A 61 9.94 18.58 34.45
C SER A 61 9.52 19.13 33.11
N HIS A 62 9.06 20.37 33.07
CA HIS A 62 8.74 21.13 31.86
C HIS A 62 10.03 21.54 31.11
N GLU A 63 10.69 20.63 30.45
CA GLU A 63 11.56 20.96 29.33
C GLU A 63 10.69 21.05 28.07
N HIS A 64 10.84 22.13 27.30
CA HIS A 64 10.26 22.26 25.96
C HIS A 64 10.79 21.12 25.09
N ARG A 65 10.14 19.97 25.15
CA ARG A 65 10.43 18.86 24.24
C ARG A 65 10.14 19.37 22.83
N ALA A 66 11.16 19.37 21.98
CA ALA A 66 10.98 19.65 20.57
C ALA A 66 9.85 18.75 20.02
N ARG A 67 8.93 19.36 19.25
CA ARG A 67 7.77 18.69 18.68
C ARG A 67 8.27 17.58 17.75
N ALA A 68 7.98 16.32 18.04
CA ALA A 68 8.33 15.22 17.16
C ALA A 68 7.45 15.27 15.91
N GLY A 69 8.02 14.86 14.77
CA GLY A 69 7.29 14.82 13.53
C GLY A 69 7.63 13.60 12.70
N PHE A 70 6.72 13.23 11.79
CA PHE A 70 6.96 12.16 10.84
C PHE A 70 6.12 12.31 9.57
N VAL A 71 6.46 11.52 8.57
CA VAL A 71 5.75 11.46 7.30
C VAL A 71 5.32 10.02 7.01
N ALA A 72 4.14 9.87 6.43
CA ALA A 72 3.70 8.62 5.81
C ALA A 72 3.56 8.82 4.31
N LEU A 73 4.26 7.98 3.57
CA LEU A 73 4.26 7.90 2.11
C LEU A 73 3.76 6.51 1.71
N GLY A 74 3.20 6.41 0.53
CA GLY A 74 2.85 5.10 -0.01
C GLY A 74 1.51 5.05 -0.70
N ASP A 75 1.03 3.83 -0.81
CA ASP A 75 -0.18 3.43 -1.51
C ASP A 75 -1.44 3.40 -0.61
N SER A 76 -2.47 2.72 -1.08
CA SER A 76 -3.75 2.57 -0.39
C SER A 76 -3.67 1.84 0.96
N TYR A 77 -2.66 0.97 1.16
CA TYR A 77 -2.43 0.28 2.44
C TYR A 77 -1.91 1.24 3.51
N SER A 78 -1.14 2.23 3.12
CA SER A 78 -0.74 3.32 4.02
C SER A 78 -1.82 4.39 4.12
N ALA A 79 -2.51 4.74 3.02
CA ALA A 79 -3.62 5.68 3.02
C ALA A 79 -4.81 5.20 3.88
N GLY A 80 -5.06 3.89 3.95
CA GLY A 80 -6.13 3.30 4.78
C GLY A 80 -7.52 3.51 4.20
N ILE A 81 -7.64 3.35 2.87
CA ILE A 81 -8.90 3.48 2.15
C ILE A 81 -10.05 2.72 2.83
N GLY A 82 -11.16 3.38 3.07
CA GLY A 82 -12.37 2.79 3.65
C GLY A 82 -12.42 2.76 5.17
N THR A 83 -11.38 3.20 5.88
CA THR A 83 -11.31 3.18 7.36
C THR A 83 -11.82 4.48 8.02
N GLY A 84 -12.86 5.05 7.44
CA GLY A 84 -13.50 6.26 7.94
C GLY A 84 -12.81 7.55 7.44
N THR A 85 -13.56 8.64 7.46
CA THR A 85 -13.09 9.97 7.06
C THR A 85 -13.48 11.01 8.11
N ASP A 86 -12.67 12.06 8.23
CA ASP A 86 -13.02 13.26 8.98
C ASP A 86 -13.45 14.33 7.97
N GLY A 87 -14.74 14.37 7.67
CA GLY A 87 -15.33 15.21 6.61
C GLY A 87 -15.44 14.50 5.26
N PRO A 88 -15.50 15.24 4.14
CA PRO A 88 -15.53 14.68 2.80
C PRO A 88 -14.29 13.83 2.51
N GLU A 89 -14.47 12.73 1.76
CA GLU A 89 -13.35 11.91 1.30
C GLU A 89 -12.45 12.74 0.38
N ASN A 90 -11.14 12.73 0.62
CA ASN A 90 -10.16 13.38 -0.24
C ASN A 90 -9.74 12.48 -1.41
N ASP A 91 -9.05 13.05 -2.38
CA ASP A 91 -8.65 12.34 -3.60
C ASP A 91 -7.73 11.15 -3.31
N CYS A 92 -6.92 11.22 -2.26
CA CYS A 92 -6.05 10.13 -1.81
C CYS A 92 -6.76 9.08 -0.96
N ARG A 93 -8.04 9.29 -0.58
CA ARG A 93 -8.87 8.38 0.22
C ARG A 93 -8.22 7.98 1.54
N GLN A 94 -7.65 8.95 2.21
CA GLN A 94 -6.97 8.78 3.48
C GLN A 94 -7.97 8.50 4.60
N GLY A 95 -7.77 7.36 5.28
CA GLY A 95 -8.65 6.92 6.36
C GLY A 95 -8.16 7.38 7.73
N VAL A 96 -9.08 7.77 8.61
CA VAL A 96 -8.78 8.21 9.98
C VAL A 96 -8.29 7.08 10.89
N HIS A 97 -8.53 5.82 10.50
CA HIS A 97 -8.03 4.63 11.18
C HIS A 97 -6.91 3.92 10.39
N ALA A 98 -6.33 4.58 9.38
CA ALA A 98 -5.11 4.11 8.74
C ALA A 98 -3.99 3.95 9.79
N TYR A 99 -3.13 2.92 9.68
CA TYR A 99 -2.08 2.69 10.69
C TYR A 99 -1.17 3.93 10.90
N PRO A 100 -0.82 4.75 9.90
CA PRO A 100 -0.07 5.98 10.14
C PRO A 100 -0.87 7.02 10.93
N ALA A 101 -2.18 7.14 10.67
CA ALA A 101 -3.05 8.05 11.40
C ALA A 101 -3.23 7.60 12.87
N LEU A 102 -3.34 6.29 13.11
CA LEU A 102 -3.36 5.73 14.47
C LEU A 102 -2.05 6.01 15.21
N ILE A 103 -0.89 5.86 14.54
CA ILE A 103 0.42 6.22 15.11
C ILE A 103 0.47 7.72 15.43
N ALA A 104 0.00 8.60 14.53
CA ALA A 104 -0.04 10.03 14.77
C ALA A 104 -0.90 10.39 16.01
N LYS A 105 -2.03 9.71 16.15
CA LYS A 105 -2.91 9.87 17.31
C LYS A 105 -2.22 9.47 18.62
N ASP A 106 -1.52 8.33 18.64
CA ASP A 106 -0.80 7.84 19.81
C ASP A 106 0.34 8.80 20.19
N PHE A 107 1.12 9.31 19.20
CA PHE A 107 2.17 10.29 19.43
C PHE A 107 1.61 11.61 19.95
N SER A 108 0.53 12.11 19.36
CA SER A 108 -0.11 13.34 19.82
C SER A 108 -0.60 13.22 21.26
N ALA A 109 -1.20 12.10 21.63
CA ALA A 109 -1.63 11.84 23.01
C ALA A 109 -0.45 11.84 24.00
N SER A 110 0.71 11.29 23.58
CA SER A 110 1.92 11.24 24.42
C SER A 110 2.63 12.59 24.57
N GLN A 111 2.41 13.53 23.64
CA GLN A 111 3.09 14.84 23.59
C GLN A 111 2.25 16.01 24.11
N GLY A 112 1.13 15.77 24.72
CA GLY A 112 0.33 16.81 25.36
C GLY A 112 -0.99 17.15 24.67
N GLY A 113 -1.41 16.38 23.67
CA GLY A 113 -2.75 16.47 23.11
C GLY A 113 -2.83 16.61 21.59
N PRO A 114 -4.02 16.85 21.06
CA PRO A 114 -4.23 16.97 19.62
C PRO A 114 -3.30 18.01 18.97
N ASN A 115 -2.77 17.67 17.79
CA ASN A 115 -1.86 18.53 17.01
C ASN A 115 -0.49 18.84 17.65
N SER A 116 -0.08 18.09 18.69
CA SER A 116 1.26 18.22 19.27
C SER A 116 2.34 17.53 18.41
N THR A 117 1.97 16.58 17.56
CA THR A 117 2.84 15.90 16.60
C THR A 117 2.73 16.55 15.21
N SER A 118 3.86 16.74 14.53
CA SER A 118 3.88 17.15 13.11
C SER A 118 3.73 15.89 12.25
N PHE A 119 2.55 15.66 11.71
CA PHE A 119 2.28 14.51 10.86
C PHE A 119 1.98 14.96 9.43
N GLN A 120 2.78 14.49 8.47
CA GLN A 120 2.55 14.69 7.05
C GLN A 120 2.01 13.39 6.46
N PHE A 121 0.71 13.37 6.17
CA PHE A 121 0.05 12.21 5.60
C PHE A 121 0.00 12.37 4.08
N LEU A 122 0.97 11.81 3.37
CA LEU A 122 1.13 11.95 1.92
C LEU A 122 0.77 10.67 1.15
N SER A 123 0.50 9.57 1.85
CA SER A 123 0.08 8.31 1.22
C SER A 123 -1.19 8.51 0.40
N CYS A 124 -1.25 7.94 -0.80
CA CYS A 124 -2.33 8.11 -1.73
C CYS A 124 -2.75 6.79 -2.38
N THR A 125 -4.04 6.50 -2.37
CA THR A 125 -4.60 5.29 -2.98
C THR A 125 -4.21 5.18 -4.45
N GLY A 126 -3.67 4.03 -4.84
CA GLY A 126 -3.25 3.73 -6.21
C GLY A 126 -1.80 4.12 -6.53
N ALA A 127 -1.09 4.79 -5.61
CA ALA A 127 0.28 5.19 -5.86
C ALA A 127 1.20 3.99 -6.11
N THR A 128 2.05 4.13 -7.12
CA THR A 128 3.22 3.29 -7.39
C THR A 128 4.49 3.99 -6.88
N THR A 129 5.62 3.36 -7.04
CA THR A 129 6.92 3.99 -6.76
C THR A 129 7.12 5.29 -7.56
N ASN A 130 6.52 5.41 -8.74
CA ASN A 130 6.62 6.61 -9.57
C ASN A 130 5.93 7.84 -8.94
N GLU A 131 4.70 7.68 -8.42
CA GLU A 131 3.99 8.77 -7.74
C GLU A 131 4.63 9.14 -6.39
N ILE A 132 5.50 8.29 -5.85
CA ILE A 132 6.26 8.66 -4.65
C ILE A 132 7.51 9.45 -5.01
N ARG A 133 8.20 9.14 -6.11
CA ARG A 133 9.48 9.74 -6.51
C ARG A 133 9.36 11.23 -6.84
N ALA A 134 10.44 11.96 -6.58
CA ALA A 134 10.54 13.38 -6.92
C ALA A 134 10.49 13.63 -8.45
N GLY A 135 9.90 14.75 -8.83
CA GLY A 135 9.83 15.21 -10.23
C GLY A 135 8.76 14.55 -11.10
N HIS A 136 7.91 13.71 -10.52
CA HIS A 136 6.73 13.15 -11.18
C HIS A 136 5.48 13.98 -10.87
N ALA A 137 4.46 13.87 -11.72
CA ALA A 137 3.17 14.49 -11.43
C ALA A 137 2.60 13.90 -10.12
N GLU A 138 2.07 14.77 -9.25
CA GLU A 138 1.49 14.39 -7.95
C GLU A 138 2.48 13.71 -6.98
N SER A 139 3.78 14.00 -7.12
CA SER A 139 4.84 13.41 -6.33
C SER A 139 4.65 13.62 -4.82
N GLN A 140 4.57 12.53 -4.07
CA GLN A 140 4.54 12.57 -2.60
C GLN A 140 5.86 13.12 -2.04
N MET A 141 7.00 12.85 -2.71
CA MET A 141 8.31 13.36 -2.32
C MET A 141 8.41 14.88 -2.49
N ASP A 142 7.80 15.42 -3.55
CA ASP A 142 7.79 16.88 -3.78
C ASP A 142 6.84 17.59 -2.82
N ALA A 143 5.73 16.93 -2.45
CA ALA A 143 4.78 17.42 -1.45
C ALA A 143 5.33 17.42 -0.02
N LEU A 144 6.41 16.65 0.26
CA LEU A 144 7.04 16.60 1.58
C LEU A 144 7.61 17.97 1.95
N ASP A 145 7.05 18.60 3.00
CA ASP A 145 7.56 19.87 3.55
C ASP A 145 8.77 19.62 4.46
N GLY A 146 9.96 19.91 3.93
CA GLY A 146 11.22 19.78 4.66
C GLY A 146 11.43 20.82 5.77
N SER A 147 10.56 21.83 5.90
CA SER A 147 10.60 22.81 6.98
C SER A 147 9.97 22.28 8.28
N LEU A 148 9.09 21.29 8.18
CA LEU A 148 8.47 20.63 9.32
C LEU A 148 9.39 19.56 9.92
N PRO A 149 9.25 19.27 11.22
CA PRO A 149 9.97 18.15 11.83
C PRO A 149 9.62 16.83 11.17
N VAL A 150 10.64 16.05 10.77
CA VAL A 150 10.50 14.68 10.27
C VAL A 150 11.60 13.85 10.93
N ASP A 151 11.24 13.08 11.96
CA ASP A 151 12.16 12.27 12.74
C ASP A 151 12.18 10.80 12.29
N PHE A 152 11.11 10.35 11.65
CA PHE A 152 11.01 9.06 10.99
C PHE A 152 10.03 9.11 9.83
N ALA A 153 10.01 8.07 9.02
CA ALA A 153 9.06 7.90 7.92
C ALA A 153 8.45 6.51 7.92
N LEU A 154 7.20 6.43 7.48
CA LEU A 154 6.49 5.19 7.18
C LEU A 154 6.32 5.10 5.67
N LEU A 155 6.52 3.92 5.09
CA LEU A 155 6.42 3.67 3.65
C LEU A 155 5.72 2.33 3.40
N SER A 156 4.73 2.33 2.50
CA SER A 156 4.08 1.14 1.97
C SER A 156 3.90 1.31 0.47
N VAL A 157 4.55 0.48 -0.35
CA VAL A 157 4.49 0.58 -1.80
C VAL A 157 4.90 -0.72 -2.48
N GLY A 158 4.36 -1.00 -3.65
CA GLY A 158 4.74 -2.15 -4.49
C GLY A 158 3.55 -2.93 -5.05
N GLY A 159 2.41 -2.94 -4.36
CA GLY A 159 1.23 -3.67 -4.82
C GLY A 159 0.76 -3.17 -6.19
N ASN A 160 0.70 -1.87 -6.40
CA ASN A 160 0.29 -1.25 -7.67
C ASN A 160 1.37 -1.40 -8.75
N ASP A 161 2.66 -1.27 -8.40
CA ASP A 161 3.80 -1.50 -9.32
C ASP A 161 3.72 -2.89 -9.96
N LEU A 162 3.32 -3.88 -9.20
CA LEU A 162 3.24 -5.27 -9.63
C LEU A 162 1.90 -5.66 -10.26
N GLY A 163 0.99 -4.69 -10.46
CA GLY A 163 -0.28 -4.93 -11.14
C GLY A 163 -1.30 -5.69 -10.30
N PHE A 164 -1.22 -5.55 -8.98
CA PHE A 164 -2.11 -6.27 -8.07
C PHE A 164 -3.59 -5.98 -8.32
N PHE A 165 -3.93 -4.72 -8.67
CA PHE A 165 -5.29 -4.36 -9.06
C PHE A 165 -5.78 -5.13 -10.30
N GLU A 166 -4.91 -5.33 -11.30
CA GLU A 166 -5.23 -6.10 -12.51
C GLU A 166 -5.57 -7.55 -12.15
N VAL A 167 -4.78 -8.16 -11.26
CA VAL A 167 -5.02 -9.53 -10.77
C VAL A 167 -6.35 -9.62 -10.02
N MET A 168 -6.61 -8.69 -9.10
CA MET A 168 -7.84 -8.66 -8.34
C MET A 168 -9.06 -8.50 -9.26
N ASN A 169 -8.97 -7.60 -10.24
CA ASN A 169 -10.04 -7.41 -11.20
C ASN A 169 -10.28 -8.63 -12.07
N ALA A 170 -9.23 -9.25 -12.60
CA ALA A 170 -9.36 -10.38 -13.52
C ALA A 170 -9.74 -11.70 -12.81
N CYS A 171 -9.19 -11.94 -11.61
CA CYS A 171 -9.29 -13.21 -10.91
C CYS A 171 -10.39 -13.28 -9.86
N ILE A 172 -10.83 -12.13 -9.36
CA ILE A 172 -11.80 -12.07 -8.25
C ILE A 172 -13.09 -11.38 -8.68
N PHE A 173 -13.01 -10.12 -9.13
CA PHE A 173 -14.21 -9.29 -9.29
C PHE A 173 -14.80 -9.33 -10.69
N ARG A 174 -13.95 -9.40 -11.73
CA ARG A 174 -14.34 -9.22 -13.12
C ARG A 174 -15.13 -7.93 -13.40
N PHE A 175 -14.88 -6.86 -12.63
CA PHE A 175 -15.52 -5.56 -12.88
C PHE A 175 -15.23 -5.03 -14.28
N TYR A 176 -13.98 -5.22 -14.71
CA TYR A 176 -13.46 -4.72 -15.98
C TYR A 176 -12.89 -5.86 -16.81
N ASN A 177 -13.75 -6.82 -17.19
CA ASN A 177 -13.37 -7.98 -18.00
C ASN A 177 -12.62 -7.60 -19.29
N PHE A 178 -12.79 -6.37 -19.72
CA PHE A 178 -12.24 -5.83 -20.95
C PHE A 178 -10.86 -5.16 -20.79
N TYR A 179 -10.41 -4.92 -19.55
CA TYR A 179 -9.12 -4.27 -19.30
C TYR A 179 -8.03 -5.27 -18.86
N SER A 180 -8.38 -6.27 -18.08
CA SER A 180 -7.42 -7.17 -17.45
C SER A 180 -7.16 -8.46 -18.23
N GLY A 181 -7.88 -8.70 -19.31
CA GLY A 181 -7.80 -9.99 -20.02
C GLY A 181 -8.34 -11.14 -19.16
N THR A 182 -7.72 -12.30 -19.23
CA THR A 182 -8.05 -13.46 -18.40
C THR A 182 -7.30 -13.39 -17.05
N CYS A 183 -7.81 -14.10 -16.04
CA CYS A 183 -7.10 -14.25 -14.76
C CYS A 183 -5.67 -14.78 -14.97
N GLU A 184 -5.51 -15.78 -15.85
CA GLU A 184 -4.20 -16.35 -16.16
C GLU A 184 -3.24 -15.31 -16.76
N THR A 185 -3.71 -14.49 -17.69
CA THR A 185 -2.89 -13.40 -18.27
C THR A 185 -2.49 -12.37 -17.23
N ALA A 186 -3.41 -11.98 -16.33
CA ALA A 186 -3.10 -11.02 -15.27
C ALA A 186 -2.08 -11.58 -14.26
N LEU A 187 -2.22 -12.84 -13.88
CA LEU A 187 -1.25 -13.53 -13.01
C LEU A 187 0.12 -13.67 -13.69
N GLN A 188 0.15 -13.96 -14.98
CA GLN A 188 1.41 -14.04 -15.73
C GLN A 188 2.11 -12.67 -15.78
N HIS A 189 1.41 -11.60 -16.13
CA HIS A 189 2.00 -10.24 -16.16
C HIS A 189 2.53 -9.83 -14.78
N ALA A 190 1.79 -10.13 -13.71
CA ALA A 190 2.26 -9.84 -12.37
C ALA A 190 3.51 -10.67 -12.00
N GLN A 191 3.58 -11.94 -12.43
CA GLN A 191 4.75 -12.78 -12.25
C GLN A 191 5.96 -12.24 -13.02
N GLU A 192 5.79 -11.80 -14.28
CA GLU A 192 6.84 -11.19 -15.08
C GLU A 192 7.40 -9.92 -14.41
N ARG A 193 6.52 -9.06 -13.86
CA ARG A 193 6.94 -7.88 -13.09
C ARG A 193 7.67 -8.28 -11.78
N LEU A 194 7.23 -9.34 -11.12
CA LEU A 194 7.90 -9.88 -9.93
C LEU A 194 9.30 -10.44 -10.25
N GLU A 195 9.50 -11.05 -11.41
CA GLU A 195 10.80 -11.58 -11.83
C GLU A 195 11.76 -10.47 -12.30
N GLY A 196 11.22 -9.35 -12.77
CA GLY A 196 11.98 -8.17 -13.17
C GLY A 196 12.65 -7.45 -12.00
N SER A 197 13.59 -6.56 -12.29
CA SER A 197 14.27 -5.72 -11.29
C SER A 197 13.66 -4.33 -11.14
N GLU A 198 12.70 -3.96 -11.98
CA GLU A 198 12.18 -2.59 -12.08
C GLU A 198 11.61 -2.09 -10.75
N PHE A 199 10.82 -2.92 -10.07
CA PHE A 199 10.30 -2.58 -8.76
C PHE A 199 11.41 -2.44 -7.71
N ASP A 200 12.36 -3.37 -7.66
CA ASP A 200 13.47 -3.34 -6.68
C ASP A 200 14.31 -2.07 -6.84
N ASP A 201 14.61 -1.70 -8.09
CA ASP A 201 15.42 -0.52 -8.40
C ASP A 201 14.64 0.77 -8.11
N SER A 202 13.34 0.80 -8.42
CA SER A 202 12.47 1.94 -8.12
C SER A 202 12.30 2.14 -6.61
N LEU A 203 12.03 1.09 -5.85
CA LEU A 203 11.95 1.13 -4.38
C LEU A 203 13.28 1.59 -3.76
N TYR A 204 14.39 1.08 -4.30
CA TYR A 204 15.71 1.49 -3.86
C TYR A 204 15.91 3.00 -4.04
N ILE A 205 15.51 3.56 -5.19
CA ILE A 205 15.60 5.00 -5.47
C ILE A 205 14.67 5.79 -4.55
N VAL A 206 13.41 5.39 -4.37
CA VAL A 206 12.46 6.03 -3.44
C VAL A 206 13.06 6.19 -2.05
N ILE A 207 13.65 5.13 -1.52
CA ILE A 207 14.24 5.16 -0.17
C ILE A 207 15.45 6.11 -0.11
N LEU A 208 16.32 6.10 -1.12
CA LEU A 208 17.46 7.02 -1.15
C LEU A 208 17.03 8.49 -1.31
N GLU A 209 16.03 8.76 -2.15
CA GLU A 209 15.46 10.12 -2.31
C GLU A 209 14.87 10.61 -0.98
N LEU A 210 14.14 9.76 -0.26
CA LEU A 210 13.56 10.11 1.04
C LEU A 210 14.65 10.41 2.08
N LEU A 211 15.66 9.57 2.18
CA LEU A 211 16.82 9.81 3.05
C LEU A 211 17.46 11.17 2.74
N ASN A 212 17.73 11.44 1.46
CA ASN A 212 18.31 12.70 1.03
C ASN A 212 17.41 13.91 1.31
N LYS A 213 16.11 13.81 1.02
CA LYS A 213 15.11 14.88 1.22
C LYS A 213 15.05 15.31 2.69
N VAL A 214 15.11 14.38 3.63
CA VAL A 214 15.07 14.66 5.08
C VAL A 214 16.44 15.06 5.66
N LYS A 215 17.49 15.00 4.85
CA LYS A 215 18.89 15.28 5.25
C LYS A 215 19.31 14.39 6.42
N TRP A 216 19.20 13.08 6.24
CA TRP A 216 19.43 12.05 7.25
C TRP A 216 20.79 12.19 7.97
N GLU A 217 21.83 12.71 7.30
CA GLU A 217 23.14 12.92 7.89
C GLU A 217 23.12 13.85 9.10
N LYS A 218 22.16 14.79 9.11
CA LYS A 218 21.91 15.71 10.23
C LYS A 218 21.02 15.10 11.30
N LYS A 219 20.43 13.94 11.03
CA LYS A 219 19.49 13.23 11.88
C LYS A 219 19.91 11.76 12.04
N PRO A 220 20.99 11.49 12.84
CA PRO A 220 21.53 10.14 12.98
C PRO A 220 20.50 9.11 13.49
N TRP A 221 19.45 9.58 14.16
CA TRP A 221 18.32 8.78 14.63
C TRP A 221 17.26 8.50 13.56
N PHE A 222 17.27 9.21 12.41
CA PHE A 222 16.25 9.06 11.39
C PHE A 222 16.17 7.63 10.87
N LEU A 223 14.94 7.14 10.75
CA LEU A 223 14.62 5.77 10.36
C LEU A 223 13.43 5.77 9.40
N ILE A 224 13.49 4.93 8.38
CA ILE A 224 12.37 4.60 7.49
C ILE A 224 11.84 3.23 7.90
N THR A 225 10.55 3.11 8.11
CA THR A 225 9.86 1.83 8.35
C THR A 225 9.06 1.50 7.10
N VAL A 226 9.45 0.44 6.40
CA VAL A 226 8.73 -0.09 5.22
C VAL A 226 7.88 -1.27 5.66
N THR A 227 6.58 -1.19 5.43
CA THR A 227 5.66 -2.30 5.70
C THR A 227 5.49 -3.17 4.47
N GLY A 228 5.37 -4.48 4.67
CA GLY A 228 4.94 -5.43 3.64
C GLY A 228 3.42 -5.47 3.50
N TYR A 229 2.93 -6.60 2.98
CA TYR A 229 1.52 -6.91 2.76
C TYR A 229 1.16 -8.26 3.41
N ALA A 230 -0.11 -8.45 3.78
CA ALA A 230 -0.58 -9.75 4.27
C ALA A 230 -1.24 -10.55 3.16
N ARG A 231 -1.09 -11.88 3.22
CA ARG A 231 -1.83 -12.81 2.38
C ARG A 231 -3.32 -12.68 2.61
N PHE A 232 -4.10 -12.85 1.56
CA PHE A 232 -5.54 -12.58 1.59
C PHE A 232 -6.37 -13.76 2.05
N PHE A 233 -5.89 -14.97 1.78
CA PHE A 233 -6.67 -16.19 1.92
C PHE A 233 -6.03 -17.20 2.86
N ASN A 234 -6.88 -17.92 3.58
CA ASN A 234 -6.48 -19.22 4.03
C ASN A 234 -6.36 -20.17 2.81
N GLU A 235 -5.24 -20.83 2.69
CA GLU A 235 -4.92 -21.71 1.56
C GLU A 235 -4.91 -23.21 1.94
N GLN A 236 -5.28 -23.55 3.17
CA GLN A 236 -5.22 -24.91 3.67
C GLN A 236 -6.55 -25.64 3.50
N THR A 237 -7.67 -24.93 3.57
CA THR A 237 -9.01 -25.49 3.47
C THR A 237 -9.50 -25.58 2.03
N ASP A 238 -10.35 -26.55 1.71
CA ASP A 238 -11.05 -26.68 0.42
C ASP A 238 -12.46 -26.07 0.48
N GLY A 239 -12.90 -25.62 1.67
CA GLY A 239 -14.25 -25.10 1.91
C GLY A 239 -14.65 -23.86 1.09
N CYS A 240 -13.66 -23.16 0.53
CA CYS A 240 -13.87 -21.94 -0.26
C CYS A 240 -13.88 -22.19 -1.79
N ASP A 241 -13.58 -23.40 -2.24
CA ASP A 241 -13.34 -23.67 -3.67
C ASP A 241 -14.55 -23.41 -4.57
N GLU A 242 -15.75 -23.55 -4.03
CA GLU A 242 -17.00 -23.28 -4.76
C GLU A 242 -17.53 -21.85 -4.54
N MET A 243 -16.85 -21.06 -3.71
CA MET A 243 -17.27 -19.71 -3.35
C MET A 243 -16.69 -18.66 -4.30
N SER A 244 -17.32 -17.50 -4.36
CA SER A 244 -16.87 -16.36 -5.15
C SER A 244 -17.04 -15.06 -4.37
N LEU A 245 -16.05 -14.18 -4.43
CA LEU A 245 -16.16 -12.80 -3.96
C LEU A 245 -16.52 -11.84 -5.10
N GLY A 246 -16.76 -12.36 -6.30
CA GLY A 246 -17.13 -11.57 -7.47
C GLY A 246 -18.52 -10.93 -7.30
N VAL A 247 -18.66 -9.77 -7.89
CA VAL A 247 -19.94 -9.02 -7.92
C VAL A 247 -20.88 -9.48 -9.02
N TRP A 248 -20.37 -10.31 -9.92
CA TRP A 248 -21.14 -10.85 -11.04
C TRP A 248 -21.65 -12.24 -10.74
N TRP A 249 -22.86 -12.52 -11.18
CA TRP A 249 -23.36 -13.87 -11.21
C TRP A 249 -22.41 -14.75 -12.04
N ARG A 250 -21.97 -15.88 -11.50
CA ARG A 250 -20.86 -16.71 -12.00
C ARG A 250 -19.47 -16.03 -11.97
N GLY A 251 -19.20 -15.26 -10.94
CA GLY A 251 -17.84 -14.76 -10.66
C GLY A 251 -16.83 -15.90 -10.55
N PRO A 252 -15.53 -15.60 -10.68
CA PRO A 252 -14.47 -16.58 -10.48
C PRO A 252 -14.61 -17.24 -9.11
N LYS A 253 -14.39 -18.54 -9.06
CA LYS A 253 -14.35 -19.29 -7.81
C LYS A 253 -13.01 -19.10 -7.13
N LEU A 254 -13.02 -19.13 -5.80
CA LEU A 254 -11.83 -19.05 -4.97
C LEU A 254 -11.13 -20.41 -4.83
N GLU A 255 -10.92 -21.10 -5.96
CA GLU A 255 -10.25 -22.39 -5.98
C GLU A 255 -8.91 -22.32 -5.23
N LYS A 256 -8.56 -23.36 -4.53
CA LYS A 256 -7.34 -23.45 -3.71
C LYS A 256 -6.09 -23.07 -4.49
N GLU A 257 -5.99 -23.51 -5.73
CA GLU A 257 -4.86 -23.16 -6.60
C GLU A 257 -4.74 -21.65 -6.82
N LEU A 258 -5.85 -20.96 -7.07
CA LEU A 258 -5.87 -19.51 -7.22
C LEU A 258 -5.44 -18.81 -5.92
N ARG A 259 -5.97 -19.25 -4.77
CA ARG A 259 -5.62 -18.70 -3.45
C ARG A 259 -4.13 -18.86 -3.14
N VAL A 260 -3.57 -20.03 -3.40
CA VAL A 260 -2.14 -20.32 -3.24
C VAL A 260 -1.30 -19.41 -4.14
N ARG A 261 -1.65 -19.27 -5.42
CA ARG A 261 -0.92 -18.40 -6.37
C ARG A 261 -0.95 -16.93 -5.94
N MET A 262 -2.10 -16.42 -5.54
CA MET A 262 -2.23 -15.02 -5.08
C MET A 262 -1.45 -14.78 -3.78
N ASN A 263 -1.51 -15.71 -2.83
CA ASN A 263 -0.73 -15.64 -1.60
C ASN A 263 0.77 -15.70 -1.86
N ALA A 264 1.21 -16.55 -2.78
CA ALA A 264 2.62 -16.64 -3.18
C ALA A 264 3.14 -15.33 -3.79
N MET A 265 2.31 -14.61 -4.56
CA MET A 265 2.66 -13.28 -5.08
C MET A 265 2.87 -12.27 -3.95
N VAL A 266 2.00 -12.25 -2.94
CA VAL A 266 2.17 -11.37 -1.77
C VAL A 266 3.49 -11.66 -1.04
N GLN A 267 3.80 -12.93 -0.84
CA GLN A 267 5.06 -13.32 -0.20
C GLN A 267 6.28 -12.93 -1.05
N ALA A 268 6.18 -13.04 -2.37
CA ALA A 268 7.26 -12.64 -3.28
C ALA A 268 7.51 -11.12 -3.24
N VAL A 269 6.45 -10.30 -3.19
CA VAL A 269 6.55 -8.84 -2.99
C VAL A 269 7.27 -8.54 -1.68
N ASN A 270 6.82 -9.15 -0.57
CA ASN A 270 7.44 -8.94 0.74
C ASN A 270 8.93 -9.30 0.71
N LYS A 271 9.27 -10.39 0.03
CA LYS A 271 10.67 -10.80 -0.11
C LYS A 271 11.53 -9.81 -0.88
N LYS A 272 10.99 -9.22 -1.96
CA LYS A 272 11.67 -8.16 -2.72
C LYS A 272 11.88 -6.90 -1.88
N ILE A 273 10.87 -6.48 -1.12
CA ILE A 273 11.00 -5.35 -0.19
C ILE A 273 12.09 -5.64 0.85
N GLU A 274 12.05 -6.80 1.49
CA GLU A 274 13.05 -7.22 2.49
C GLU A 274 14.48 -7.19 1.92
N MET A 275 14.66 -7.77 0.72
CA MET A 275 15.97 -7.81 0.05
C MET A 275 16.47 -6.40 -0.31
N THR A 276 15.59 -5.52 -0.80
CA THR A 276 15.93 -4.14 -1.11
C THR A 276 16.32 -3.37 0.15
N VAL A 277 15.59 -3.54 1.25
CA VAL A 277 15.92 -2.97 2.56
C VAL A 277 17.28 -3.47 3.04
N ALA A 278 17.56 -4.76 2.94
CA ALA A 278 18.86 -5.33 3.30
C ALA A 278 20.01 -4.76 2.45
N LYS A 279 19.78 -4.65 1.12
CA LYS A 279 20.73 -4.04 0.17
C LYS A 279 21.03 -2.58 0.54
N ILE A 280 20.04 -1.80 0.96
CA ILE A 280 20.24 -0.43 1.40
C ILE A 280 21.02 -0.40 2.70
N ASN A 281 20.60 -1.14 3.72
CA ASN A 281 21.24 -1.14 5.03
C ASN A 281 22.71 -1.59 4.98
N SER A 282 23.09 -2.44 4.02
CA SER A 282 24.49 -2.83 3.83
C SER A 282 25.44 -1.67 3.51
N ARG A 283 24.91 -0.50 3.13
CA ARG A 283 25.67 0.73 2.84
C ARG A 283 25.84 1.66 4.02
N PHE A 284 25.20 1.36 5.15
CA PHE A 284 25.20 2.20 6.34
C PHE A 284 25.82 1.46 7.53
N VAL A 285 26.52 2.18 8.38
CA VAL A 285 27.06 1.63 9.63
C VAL A 285 25.95 1.28 10.63
N LYS A 286 24.86 2.06 10.60
CA LYS A 286 23.67 1.82 11.42
C LYS A 286 22.47 1.61 10.51
N THR A 287 21.57 0.75 10.94
CA THR A 287 20.28 0.52 10.26
C THR A 287 19.56 1.84 10.00
N LYS A 288 19.14 2.07 8.77
CA LYS A 288 18.39 3.25 8.34
C LYS A 288 16.98 2.91 7.86
N VAL A 289 16.75 1.65 7.54
CA VAL A 289 15.47 1.18 7.01
C VAL A 289 15.09 -0.10 7.72
N LEU A 290 13.87 -0.17 8.21
CA LEU A 290 13.29 -1.38 8.79
C LEU A 290 12.26 -1.95 7.82
N PHE A 291 12.23 -3.24 7.69
CA PHE A 291 11.14 -3.96 7.06
C PHE A 291 10.25 -4.55 8.16
N VAL A 292 8.95 -4.32 8.05
CA VAL A 292 7.93 -4.85 8.96
C VAL A 292 7.04 -5.81 8.20
N ASP A 293 7.26 -7.10 8.41
CA ASP A 293 6.38 -8.16 7.95
C ASP A 293 5.32 -8.42 9.02
N TYR A 294 4.07 -8.16 8.67
CA TYR A 294 2.91 -8.39 9.53
C TYR A 294 1.99 -9.50 9.00
N ASP A 295 2.40 -10.23 7.96
CA ASP A 295 1.57 -11.25 7.31
C ASP A 295 1.05 -12.29 8.31
N LYS A 296 1.91 -12.73 9.23
CA LYS A 296 1.56 -13.76 10.21
C LYS A 296 0.49 -13.30 11.21
N GLU A 297 0.44 -12.01 11.52
CA GLU A 297 -0.54 -11.42 12.44
C GLU A 297 -1.96 -11.39 11.84
N PHE A 298 -2.09 -11.70 10.55
CA PHE A 298 -3.37 -11.84 9.86
C PHE A 298 -3.88 -13.29 9.83
N ASP A 299 -3.14 -14.27 10.35
CA ASP A 299 -3.60 -15.66 10.47
C ASP A 299 -4.88 -15.74 11.31
N GLY A 300 -5.88 -16.47 10.81
CA GLY A 300 -7.21 -16.55 11.42
C GLY A 300 -8.16 -15.39 11.05
N HIS A 301 -7.66 -14.35 10.37
CA HIS A 301 -8.41 -13.13 10.01
C HIS A 301 -8.48 -12.87 8.49
N ARG A 302 -8.05 -13.84 7.68
CA ARG A 302 -8.10 -13.80 6.21
C ARG A 302 -9.46 -14.23 5.70
N PHE A 303 -9.64 -14.14 4.40
CA PHE A 303 -10.73 -14.82 3.72
C PHE A 303 -10.49 -16.34 3.70
N CYS A 304 -11.57 -17.10 3.55
CA CYS A 304 -11.53 -18.55 3.47
C CYS A 304 -10.95 -19.23 4.72
N GLU A 305 -11.04 -18.62 5.88
CA GLU A 305 -10.67 -19.29 7.13
C GLU A 305 -11.58 -20.51 7.38
N PRO A 306 -11.14 -21.51 8.17
CA PRO A 306 -11.97 -22.64 8.51
C PRO A 306 -13.34 -22.24 9.04
N ASP A 307 -14.39 -22.93 8.62
CA ASP A 307 -15.79 -22.70 9.02
C ASP A 307 -16.39 -21.34 8.59
N VAL A 308 -15.69 -20.57 7.73
CA VAL A 308 -16.20 -19.35 7.14
C VAL A 308 -16.78 -19.62 5.76
N GLN A 309 -18.01 -19.19 5.55
CA GLN A 309 -18.67 -19.24 4.25
C GLN A 309 -18.61 -17.87 3.58
N GLU A 310 -17.76 -17.74 2.57
CA GLU A 310 -17.58 -16.48 1.84
C GLU A 310 -18.69 -16.22 0.80
N PRO A 311 -19.09 -14.96 0.57
CA PRO A 311 -18.65 -13.75 1.29
C PRO A 311 -19.41 -13.57 2.62
N ASP A 312 -18.70 -13.46 3.74
CA ASP A 312 -19.29 -13.24 5.05
C ASP A 312 -19.23 -11.77 5.50
N TYR A 313 -20.24 -11.01 5.15
CA TYR A 313 -20.39 -9.61 5.56
C TYR A 313 -20.67 -9.44 7.06
N GLY A 314 -21.05 -10.50 7.73
CA GLY A 314 -21.36 -10.51 9.17
C GLY A 314 -20.13 -10.66 10.05
N ARG A 315 -19.04 -11.14 9.48
CA ARG A 315 -17.83 -11.44 10.21
C ARG A 315 -17.10 -10.14 10.62
N SER A 316 -17.02 -9.89 11.92
CA SER A 316 -16.41 -8.68 12.47
C SER A 316 -14.89 -8.75 12.62
N ASP A 317 -14.33 -9.95 12.67
CA ASP A 317 -12.91 -10.20 12.90
C ASP A 317 -12.09 -10.46 11.63
N THR A 318 -12.69 -10.43 10.43
CA THR A 318 -11.94 -10.41 9.18
C THR A 318 -11.20 -9.08 9.05
N TYR A 319 -9.92 -9.12 8.74
CA TYR A 319 -9.08 -7.92 8.65
C TYR A 319 -9.13 -7.24 7.28
N PHE A 320 -9.77 -7.82 6.29
CA PHE A 320 -9.93 -7.24 4.96
C PHE A 320 -11.36 -6.83 4.68
N PHE A 321 -11.52 -5.77 3.91
CA PHE A 321 -12.82 -5.38 3.38
C PHE A 321 -13.30 -6.35 2.30
N LEU A 322 -14.57 -6.73 2.39
CA LEU A 322 -15.35 -7.20 1.25
C LEU A 322 -15.86 -6.01 0.44
N VAL A 323 -16.29 -6.27 -0.80
CA VAL A 323 -16.93 -5.27 -1.64
C VAL A 323 -18.12 -4.65 -0.90
N GLY A 324 -18.09 -3.34 -0.70
CA GLY A 324 -19.14 -2.64 0.03
C GLY A 324 -19.29 -3.03 1.50
N GLY A 325 -18.43 -3.92 2.00
CA GLY A 325 -18.49 -4.38 3.38
C GLY A 325 -18.23 -3.26 4.40
N PRO A 326 -18.78 -3.38 5.63
CA PRO A 326 -18.56 -2.42 6.69
C PRO A 326 -17.12 -2.47 7.20
N ASP A 327 -16.66 -1.38 7.81
CA ASP A 327 -15.49 -1.39 8.64
C ASP A 327 -15.75 -2.13 9.96
N ASN A 328 -14.71 -2.47 10.71
CA ASN A 328 -14.79 -3.13 12.01
C ASN A 328 -14.18 -2.29 13.14
N ALA A 329 -14.23 -0.96 13.01
CA ALA A 329 -13.85 -0.04 14.09
C ALA A 329 -14.65 -0.33 15.37
N ARG A 330 -13.96 -0.43 16.50
CA ARG A 330 -14.56 -0.84 17.79
C ARG A 330 -15.65 0.11 18.30
N ASN A 331 -15.68 1.35 17.79
CA ASN A 331 -16.62 2.39 18.22
C ASN A 331 -17.78 2.61 17.24
N GLU A 332 -17.87 1.83 16.16
CA GLU A 332 -19.05 1.90 15.30
C GLU A 332 -20.24 1.28 16.03
N THR A 333 -21.25 2.08 16.31
CA THR A 333 -22.50 1.60 16.93
C THR A 333 -23.16 0.59 16.00
N ALA A 334 -23.79 -0.44 16.59
CA ALA A 334 -24.54 -1.45 15.83
C ALA A 334 -25.53 -0.84 14.84
N ALA A 335 -26.03 0.38 15.11
CA ALA A 335 -26.89 1.14 14.22
C ALA A 335 -26.17 1.61 12.94
N GLY A 336 -24.88 2.03 13.02
CA GLY A 336 -24.08 2.37 11.86
C GLY A 336 -23.79 1.15 10.98
N GLN A 337 -23.49 0.02 11.61
CA GLN A 337 -23.28 -1.25 10.88
C GLN A 337 -24.58 -1.75 10.21
N ILE A 338 -25.75 -1.57 10.84
CA ILE A 338 -27.05 -1.93 10.26
C ILE A 338 -27.41 -0.98 9.11
N ALA A 339 -27.13 0.32 9.22
CA ALA A 339 -27.35 1.29 8.15
C ALA A 339 -26.44 0.99 6.94
N GLN A 340 -25.19 0.61 7.17
CA GLN A 340 -24.29 0.14 6.11
C GLN A 340 -24.74 -1.21 5.53
N ARG A 341 -25.26 -2.15 6.34
CA ARG A 341 -25.87 -3.40 5.86
C ARG A 341 -27.12 -3.16 5.03
N ALA A 342 -27.95 -2.20 5.42
CA ALA A 342 -29.15 -1.83 4.65
C ALA A 342 -28.82 -1.17 3.31
N SER A 343 -27.64 -0.57 3.18
CA SER A 343 -27.12 -0.04 1.91
C SER A 343 -26.44 -1.12 1.04
N ILE A 344 -26.22 -2.32 1.55
CA ILE A 344 -25.82 -3.51 0.77
C ILE A 344 -27.11 -4.06 0.13
N SER A 345 -27.69 -3.29 -0.78
CA SER A 345 -28.65 -3.81 -1.74
C SER A 345 -27.99 -4.97 -2.50
N PRO A 346 -28.73 -6.05 -2.80
CA PRO A 346 -28.11 -7.23 -3.40
C PRO A 346 -27.29 -6.83 -4.61
N PHE A 347 -26.02 -7.12 -4.55
CA PHE A 347 -25.01 -6.76 -5.53
C PHE A 347 -25.35 -7.26 -6.94
N SER A 348 -26.14 -8.34 -7.00
CA SER A 348 -26.70 -8.88 -8.24
C SER A 348 -27.60 -7.90 -8.99
N GLU A 349 -28.31 -6.99 -8.28
CA GLU A 349 -29.17 -5.99 -8.91
C GLU A 349 -28.38 -4.79 -9.46
N LEU A 350 -27.23 -4.45 -8.85
CA LEU A 350 -26.43 -3.29 -9.24
C LEU A 350 -25.59 -3.51 -10.51
N VAL A 351 -25.39 -4.77 -10.88
CA VAL A 351 -24.54 -5.16 -12.00
C VAL A 351 -25.28 -6.01 -13.02
N ASP A 352 -26.55 -6.26 -12.78
CA ASP A 352 -27.45 -6.74 -13.81
C ASP A 352 -27.64 -5.61 -14.84
N PRO A 353 -27.18 -5.78 -16.08
CA PRO A 353 -27.26 -4.73 -17.09
C PRO A 353 -28.68 -4.30 -17.42
N GLU A 354 -29.69 -5.10 -17.10
CA GLU A 354 -31.10 -4.77 -17.33
C GLU A 354 -31.70 -3.97 -16.17
N LEU A 355 -31.22 -4.16 -14.93
CA LEU A 355 -31.85 -3.62 -13.73
C LEU A 355 -31.01 -2.56 -13.00
N CYS A 356 -29.73 -2.42 -13.32
CA CYS A 356 -28.79 -1.60 -12.53
C CYS A 356 -29.00 -0.07 -12.66
N LEU A 357 -29.57 0.41 -13.76
CA LEU A 357 -29.58 1.84 -14.09
C LEU A 357 -30.41 2.70 -13.12
N GLY A 358 -31.57 2.20 -12.70
CA GLY A 358 -32.42 2.88 -11.73
C GLY A 358 -31.71 3.09 -10.39
N PRO A 359 -31.32 2.01 -9.69
CA PRO A 359 -30.60 2.08 -8.43
C PRO A 359 -29.27 2.87 -8.51
N ALA A 360 -28.53 2.78 -9.64
CA ALA A 360 -27.31 3.55 -9.84
C ALA A 360 -27.58 5.06 -9.92
N ARG A 361 -28.63 5.49 -10.59
CA ARG A 361 -29.05 6.90 -10.65
C ARG A 361 -29.55 7.41 -9.31
N GLU A 362 -30.37 6.65 -8.62
CA GLU A 362 -30.93 7.02 -7.32
C GLU A 362 -29.86 7.16 -6.24
N SER A 363 -28.78 6.37 -6.33
CA SER A 363 -27.67 6.45 -5.38
C SER A 363 -26.87 7.75 -5.49
N GLY A 364 -26.96 8.47 -6.62
CA GLY A 364 -26.10 9.63 -6.91
C GLY A 364 -24.61 9.31 -7.06
N ASP A 365 -24.25 8.03 -7.02
CA ASP A 365 -22.87 7.55 -7.13
C ASP A 365 -22.48 7.39 -8.61
N TRP A 366 -21.64 8.29 -9.10
CA TRP A 366 -21.14 8.28 -10.47
C TRP A 366 -20.38 6.99 -10.84
N GLY A 367 -19.72 6.37 -9.89
CA GLY A 367 -19.01 5.10 -10.12
C GLY A 367 -20.00 3.94 -10.36
N ARG A 368 -21.07 3.86 -9.57
CA ARG A 368 -22.16 2.90 -9.80
C ARG A 368 -22.81 3.12 -11.14
N LEU A 369 -23.06 4.37 -11.48
CA LEU A 369 -23.65 4.73 -12.76
C LEU A 369 -22.74 4.36 -13.95
N ALA A 370 -21.43 4.65 -13.83
CA ALA A 370 -20.46 4.27 -14.84
C ALA A 370 -20.36 2.74 -15.02
N LEU A 371 -20.30 1.99 -13.92
CA LEU A 371 -20.28 0.52 -13.95
C LEU A 371 -21.54 -0.05 -14.60
N CYS A 372 -22.69 0.53 -14.30
CA CYS A 372 -23.95 0.12 -14.92
C CYS A 372 -23.95 0.38 -16.44
N TYR A 373 -23.55 1.57 -16.88
CA TYR A 373 -23.44 1.87 -18.31
C TYR A 373 -22.44 0.95 -19.04
N MET A 374 -21.32 0.65 -18.39
CA MET A 374 -20.33 -0.29 -18.95
C MET A 374 -20.92 -1.70 -19.05
N ALA A 375 -21.62 -2.18 -18.02
CA ALA A 375 -22.28 -3.48 -18.05
C ALA A 375 -23.34 -3.55 -19.16
N MET A 376 -24.16 -2.52 -19.30
CA MET A 376 -25.16 -2.41 -20.36
C MET A 376 -24.52 -2.41 -21.76
N SER A 377 -23.49 -1.62 -21.97
CA SER A 377 -22.77 -1.55 -23.25
C SER A 377 -22.15 -2.90 -23.62
N LYS A 378 -21.57 -3.61 -22.64
CA LYS A 378 -20.98 -4.93 -22.85
C LYS A 378 -22.02 -6.01 -23.09
N ALA A 379 -23.20 -5.91 -22.46
CA ALA A 379 -24.32 -6.81 -22.72
C ALA A 379 -24.88 -6.64 -24.15
N GLN A 380 -24.91 -5.39 -24.64
CA GLN A 380 -25.33 -5.08 -26.02
C GLN A 380 -24.31 -5.50 -27.06
N ASP A 381 -23.02 -5.31 -26.79
CA ASP A 381 -21.93 -5.71 -27.65
C ASP A 381 -20.84 -6.47 -26.87
N PRO A 382 -20.91 -7.81 -26.85
CA PRO A 382 -19.90 -8.65 -26.18
C PRO A 382 -18.47 -8.46 -26.75
N THR A 383 -18.33 -7.91 -27.96
CA THR A 383 -17.03 -7.68 -28.61
C THR A 383 -16.43 -6.33 -28.25
N LEU A 384 -17.20 -5.45 -27.59
CA LEU A 384 -16.76 -4.12 -27.23
C LEU A 384 -15.47 -4.19 -26.41
N ARG A 385 -14.44 -3.51 -26.92
CA ARG A 385 -13.16 -3.33 -26.23
C ARG A 385 -13.02 -1.85 -25.95
N PHE A 386 -12.90 -1.50 -24.68
CA PHE A 386 -12.54 -0.13 -24.29
C PHE A 386 -11.03 0.01 -24.53
N ALA A 387 -10.62 1.07 -25.21
CA ALA A 387 -9.23 1.27 -25.59
C ALA A 387 -8.34 1.38 -24.33
N SER A 388 -7.39 0.46 -24.21
CA SER A 388 -6.44 0.42 -23.09
C SER A 388 -5.38 1.53 -23.14
N GLY A 389 -5.34 2.33 -24.22
CA GLY A 389 -4.28 3.30 -24.47
C GLY A 389 -4.46 4.66 -23.79
N GLU A 390 -5.67 5.01 -23.36
CA GLU A 390 -5.94 6.31 -22.73
C GLU A 390 -6.07 6.25 -21.20
N ILE A 391 -6.05 5.06 -20.60
CA ILE A 391 -6.18 4.85 -19.17
C ILE A 391 -4.85 4.35 -18.55
N GLN A 392 -3.75 4.58 -19.20
CA GLN A 392 -2.42 4.62 -18.56
C GLN A 392 -2.18 5.97 -17.86
N ALA A 393 -3.22 6.66 -17.46
CA ALA A 393 -3.10 7.70 -16.48
C ALA A 393 -2.70 7.05 -15.15
N ALA A 394 -1.71 7.61 -14.53
CA ALA A 394 -0.89 7.13 -13.43
C ALA A 394 -1.63 6.55 -12.21
N ASN A 395 -2.94 6.47 -12.19
CA ASN A 395 -3.70 5.88 -11.09
C ASN A 395 -5.00 5.24 -11.60
N SER A 396 -4.95 3.94 -11.92
CA SER A 396 -6.13 3.17 -12.35
C SER A 396 -7.24 3.10 -11.30
N MET A 397 -6.92 3.41 -10.04
CA MET A 397 -7.87 3.42 -8.92
C MET A 397 -8.74 4.70 -8.86
N TRP A 398 -8.36 5.77 -9.56
CA TRP A 398 -9.10 7.04 -9.57
C TRP A 398 -10.57 6.90 -9.96
N TYR A 399 -10.87 6.02 -10.91
CA TYR A 399 -12.22 5.80 -11.42
C TYR A 399 -13.02 4.74 -10.63
N VAL A 400 -12.41 4.08 -9.66
CA VAL A 400 -13.06 3.04 -8.86
C VAL A 400 -13.57 3.66 -7.57
N PRO A 401 -14.89 3.72 -7.33
CA PRO A 401 -15.42 4.23 -6.06
C PRO A 401 -14.84 3.51 -4.86
N THR A 402 -14.67 4.21 -3.74
CA THR A 402 -14.16 3.64 -2.48
C THR A 402 -14.94 2.40 -2.04
N TYR A 403 -16.24 2.36 -2.29
CA TYR A 403 -17.08 1.20 -2.04
C TYR A 403 -16.51 -0.11 -2.63
N TYR A 404 -15.92 -0.04 -3.82
CA TYR A 404 -15.26 -1.17 -4.49
C TYR A 404 -13.76 -1.18 -4.25
N GLY A 405 -13.14 -0.01 -4.33
CA GLY A 405 -11.68 0.13 -4.27
C GLY A 405 -11.08 -0.31 -2.94
N LYS A 406 -11.83 -0.24 -1.84
CA LYS A 406 -11.36 -0.69 -0.52
C LYS A 406 -11.28 -2.21 -0.36
N THR A 407 -11.87 -2.99 -1.28
CA THR A 407 -11.88 -4.45 -1.15
C THR A 407 -10.45 -5.02 -1.13
N PHE A 408 -10.22 -6.00 -0.29
CA PHE A 408 -8.89 -6.57 0.01
C PHE A 408 -7.91 -5.60 0.68
N HIS A 409 -8.36 -4.40 1.04
CA HIS A 409 -7.58 -3.51 1.90
C HIS A 409 -7.88 -3.80 3.37
N PRO A 410 -6.93 -3.53 4.26
CA PRO A 410 -7.14 -3.75 5.68
C PRO A 410 -8.29 -2.90 6.24
N ARG A 411 -9.14 -3.51 7.05
CA ARG A 411 -10.12 -2.83 7.90
C ARG A 411 -9.42 -2.22 9.12
N THR A 412 -10.11 -1.45 9.93
CA THR A 412 -9.54 -0.79 11.11
C THR A 412 -8.80 -1.76 12.03
N LEU A 413 -9.33 -2.97 12.33
CA LEU A 413 -8.59 -3.95 13.14
C LEU A 413 -7.31 -4.45 12.47
N GLY A 414 -7.31 -4.58 11.13
CA GLY A 414 -6.09 -4.87 10.38
C GLY A 414 -5.06 -3.76 10.51
N HIS A 415 -5.48 -2.49 10.42
CA HIS A 415 -4.60 -1.35 10.63
C HIS A 415 -4.08 -1.22 12.07
N GLU A 416 -4.90 -1.53 13.08
CA GLU A 416 -4.44 -1.64 14.47
C GLU A 416 -3.36 -2.71 14.63
N THR A 417 -3.53 -3.84 13.94
CA THR A 417 -2.57 -4.94 13.93
C THR A 417 -1.25 -4.54 13.27
N ILE A 418 -1.31 -3.88 12.11
CA ILE A 418 -0.12 -3.33 11.42
C ILE A 418 0.61 -2.34 12.36
N LYS A 419 -0.10 -1.38 12.96
CA LYS A 419 0.46 -0.44 13.92
C LYS A 419 1.18 -1.15 15.08
N ASN A 420 0.53 -2.16 15.65
CA ASN A 420 1.09 -2.91 16.79
C ASN A 420 2.38 -3.64 16.39
N LYS A 421 2.43 -4.21 15.16
CA LYS A 421 3.64 -4.85 14.64
C LYS A 421 4.77 -3.86 14.36
N VAL A 422 4.45 -2.67 13.87
CA VAL A 422 5.42 -1.57 13.74
C VAL A 422 6.03 -1.25 15.12
N TYR A 423 5.22 -1.07 16.15
CA TYR A 423 5.71 -0.80 17.49
C TYR A 423 6.51 -1.97 18.09
N GLU A 424 6.11 -3.21 17.85
CA GLU A 424 6.87 -4.39 18.26
C GLU A 424 8.27 -4.38 17.65
N THR A 425 8.34 -4.12 16.33
CA THR A 425 9.61 -4.04 15.60
C THR A 425 10.50 -2.92 16.14
N TRP A 426 9.95 -1.74 16.40
CA TRP A 426 10.73 -0.64 17.00
C TRP A 426 11.27 -0.98 18.37
N ARG A 427 10.46 -1.59 19.25
CA ARG A 427 10.92 -2.01 20.59
C ARG A 427 12.02 -3.05 20.53
N SER A 428 12.00 -3.96 19.57
CA SER A 428 13.05 -5.00 19.43
C SER A 428 14.43 -4.42 19.10
N LEU A 429 14.51 -3.15 18.69
CA LEU A 429 15.74 -2.44 18.36
C LEU A 429 16.14 -1.42 19.42
N ASP A 430 15.50 -1.42 20.60
CA ASP A 430 15.70 -0.43 21.65
C ASP A 430 15.48 1.02 21.16
N LEU A 431 14.52 1.21 20.23
CA LEU A 431 14.15 2.48 19.64
C LEU A 431 13.01 3.17 20.41
#